data_139ec6cc2ecedb59249db97ed060a663
#
_entry.id   139ec6cc2ecedb59249db97ed060a663
#
_cell.length_a   1.000
_cell.length_b   1.000
_cell.length_c   1.000
_cell.angle_alpha   90.00
_cell.angle_beta   90.00
_cell.angle_gamma   90.00
#
_symmetry.space_group_name_H-M   'P 1'
#
loop_
_entity.id
_entity.type
_entity.pdbx_description
1 polymer ?
#
loop_
_entity_poly.entity_id
_entity_poly.type
_entity_poly.pdbx_seq_one_letter_code
_entity_poly.pdbx_strand_id
1 'polypeptide(L)'
;TRKDLAMIIEEVMRQRMQGVKNKNGVWITPAFPKLIYVLDEDNITPDAPYWYLTELAAQCTAKRMVPDYISAKVMKELKRGQVYPCMGCRSFLTVEDSQKNKDGSHKFYGRFNQGVVTINLVDVACTAGGDMDQFWQVLEERLELCHRALRCRHERLLGTPSDVAPILWQNGALARLEKGEKIDRLLYDGYSTISLGY
;
A
#
# COMPACT_ATOMS: atom_id res chain seq x y z
N THR A 1 -5.43 24.68 -7.59
CA THR A 1 -6.64 24.33 -8.41
C THR A 1 -6.50 22.94 -9.00
N ARG A 2 -7.59 22.35 -9.57
CA ARG A 2 -7.53 21.08 -10.31
C ARG A 2 -6.56 21.16 -11.51
N LYS A 3 -6.51 22.32 -12.17
CA LYS A 3 -5.58 22.58 -13.28
C LYS A 3 -4.11 22.48 -12.84
N ASP A 4 -3.79 23.04 -11.68
CA ASP A 4 -2.41 22.98 -11.15
C ASP A 4 -2.05 21.52 -10.78
N LEU A 5 -2.99 20.76 -10.22
CA LEU A 5 -2.78 19.35 -9.94
C LEU A 5 -2.55 18.53 -11.22
N ALA A 6 -3.31 18.80 -12.28
CA ALA A 6 -3.12 18.13 -13.57
C ALA A 6 -1.73 18.40 -14.14
N MET A 7 -1.24 19.64 -14.07
CA MET A 7 0.12 19.99 -14.48
C MET A 7 1.20 19.26 -13.67
N ILE A 8 1.00 19.14 -12.36
CA ILE A 8 1.92 18.39 -11.48
C ILE A 8 1.92 16.90 -11.86
N ILE A 9 0.76 16.31 -12.07
CA ILE A 9 0.63 14.90 -12.47
C ILE A 9 1.33 14.67 -13.82
N GLU A 10 1.11 15.54 -14.77
CA GLU A 10 1.75 15.46 -16.08
C GLU A 10 3.28 15.48 -15.94
N GLU A 11 3.83 16.42 -15.18
CA GLU A 11 5.27 16.52 -14.99
C GLU A 11 5.83 15.28 -14.26
N VAL A 12 5.15 14.78 -13.23
CA VAL A 12 5.55 13.54 -12.55
C VAL A 12 5.62 12.36 -13.53
N MET A 13 4.64 12.22 -14.44
CA MET A 13 4.66 11.17 -15.47
C MET A 13 5.82 11.34 -16.44
N ARG A 14 6.10 12.56 -16.89
CA ARG A 14 7.23 12.88 -17.78
C ARG A 14 8.57 12.55 -17.13
N GLN A 15 8.77 12.93 -15.89
CA GLN A 15 9.99 12.61 -15.12
C GLN A 15 10.13 11.10 -14.91
N ARG A 16 9.05 10.39 -14.65
CA ARG A 16 9.07 8.91 -14.57
C ARG A 16 9.43 8.26 -15.89
N MET A 17 8.91 8.74 -17.00
CA MET A 17 9.27 8.23 -18.33
C MET A 17 10.76 8.47 -18.65
N GLN A 18 11.31 9.60 -18.24
CA GLN A 18 12.73 9.92 -18.41
C GLN A 18 13.59 9.01 -17.52
N GLY A 19 13.24 8.85 -16.26
CA GLY A 19 14.02 8.14 -15.26
C GLY A 19 15.18 8.98 -14.72
N VAL A 20 16.13 8.33 -14.06
CA VAL A 20 17.34 8.95 -13.53
C VAL A 20 18.60 8.25 -14.04
N LYS A 21 19.69 8.98 -14.23
CA LYS A 21 20.98 8.38 -14.57
C LYS A 21 21.67 7.82 -13.33
N ASN A 22 22.11 6.58 -13.40
CA ASN A 22 23.00 6.02 -12.40
C ASN A 22 24.44 6.55 -12.56
N LYS A 23 25.34 6.11 -11.67
CA LYS A 23 26.76 6.50 -11.69
C LYS A 23 27.49 6.17 -13.01
N ASN A 24 26.99 5.19 -13.76
CA ASN A 24 27.55 4.76 -15.05
C ASN A 24 26.88 5.45 -16.24
N GLY A 25 26.04 6.47 -16.01
CA GLY A 25 25.33 7.20 -17.05
C GLY A 25 24.15 6.47 -17.68
N VAL A 26 23.76 5.31 -17.15
CA VAL A 26 22.62 4.53 -17.62
C VAL A 26 21.34 5.06 -16.99
N TRP A 27 20.30 5.24 -17.82
CA TRP A 27 18.97 5.64 -17.37
C TRP A 27 18.25 4.46 -16.69
N ILE A 28 17.82 4.68 -15.46
CA ILE A 28 17.05 3.72 -14.66
C ILE A 28 15.72 4.34 -14.21
N THR A 29 14.74 3.48 -13.98
CA THR A 29 13.48 3.90 -13.36
C THR A 29 13.55 3.61 -11.86
N PRO A 30 13.42 4.63 -10.99
CA PRO A 30 13.39 4.39 -9.55
C PRO A 30 12.23 3.46 -9.17
N ALA A 31 12.49 2.48 -8.32
CA ALA A 31 11.46 1.58 -7.82
C ALA A 31 10.48 2.30 -6.87
N PHE A 32 10.97 3.29 -6.14
CA PHE A 32 10.21 4.09 -5.18
C PHE A 32 10.42 5.59 -5.40
N PRO A 33 9.46 6.43 -4.96
CA PRO A 33 8.13 6.06 -4.44
C PRO A 33 7.27 5.36 -5.50
N LYS A 34 6.42 4.43 -5.07
CA LYS A 34 5.45 3.80 -5.98
C LYS A 34 4.49 4.85 -6.53
N LEU A 35 4.35 4.86 -7.86
CA LEU A 35 3.42 5.72 -8.55
C LEU A 35 2.12 4.94 -8.79
N ILE A 36 1.02 5.47 -8.29
CA ILE A 36 -0.32 4.90 -8.42
C ILE A 36 -1.19 5.91 -9.14
N TYR A 37 -1.83 5.49 -10.21
CA TYR A 37 -2.74 6.30 -11.00
C TYR A 37 -4.18 5.83 -10.80
N VAL A 38 -5.05 6.73 -10.37
CA VAL A 38 -6.46 6.42 -10.11
C VAL A 38 -7.27 6.73 -11.37
N LEU A 39 -7.96 5.72 -11.89
CA LEU A 39 -8.91 5.85 -12.98
C LEU A 39 -10.29 6.22 -12.40
N ASP A 40 -10.82 7.38 -12.79
CA ASP A 40 -12.12 7.89 -12.37
C ASP A 40 -12.87 8.48 -13.59
N GLU A 41 -14.07 8.94 -13.40
CA GLU A 41 -14.96 9.45 -14.45
C GLU A 41 -14.36 10.60 -15.26
N ASP A 42 -13.49 11.42 -14.65
CA ASP A 42 -12.87 12.58 -15.27
C ASP A 42 -11.61 12.25 -16.10
N ASN A 43 -11.19 10.99 -16.17
CA ASN A 43 -9.98 10.57 -16.90
C ASN A 43 -10.07 9.21 -17.60
N ILE A 44 -11.20 8.49 -17.53
CA ILE A 44 -11.29 7.10 -18.02
C ILE A 44 -11.78 6.97 -19.46
N THR A 45 -12.39 8.01 -20.04
CA THR A 45 -12.93 8.00 -21.40
C THR A 45 -12.31 9.09 -22.26
N PRO A 46 -12.22 8.93 -23.59
CA PRO A 46 -11.59 9.89 -24.50
C PRO A 46 -12.18 11.30 -24.47
N ASP A 47 -13.42 11.43 -24.08
CA ASP A 47 -14.13 12.71 -23.94
C ASP A 47 -13.97 13.36 -22.55
N ALA A 48 -13.35 12.63 -21.63
CA ALA A 48 -13.10 13.14 -20.27
C ALA A 48 -12.03 14.25 -20.27
N PRO A 49 -12.16 15.28 -19.40
CA PRO A 49 -11.28 16.46 -19.43
C PRO A 49 -9.82 16.16 -19.14
N TYR A 50 -9.53 15.05 -18.46
CA TYR A 50 -8.17 14.64 -18.11
C TYR A 50 -7.75 13.31 -18.79
N TRP A 51 -8.43 12.90 -19.85
CA TRP A 51 -8.06 11.71 -20.63
C TRP A 51 -6.61 11.72 -21.09
N TYR A 52 -6.07 12.88 -21.48
CA TYR A 52 -4.69 13.03 -21.91
C TYR A 52 -3.67 12.58 -20.84
N LEU A 53 -4.01 12.69 -19.55
CA LEU A 53 -3.18 12.17 -18.46
C LEU A 53 -3.17 10.65 -18.42
N THR A 54 -4.30 10.01 -18.77
CA THR A 54 -4.40 8.55 -18.87
C THR A 54 -3.59 8.04 -20.07
N GLU A 55 -3.63 8.74 -21.21
CA GLU A 55 -2.76 8.41 -22.35
C GLU A 55 -1.28 8.56 -22.00
N LEU A 56 -0.93 9.61 -21.28
CA LEU A 56 0.44 9.84 -20.81
C LEU A 56 0.87 8.75 -19.80
N ALA A 57 -0.03 8.35 -18.89
CA ALA A 57 0.20 7.25 -17.95
C ALA A 57 0.43 5.93 -18.70
N ALA A 58 -0.38 5.63 -19.72
CA ALA A 58 -0.20 4.46 -20.57
C ALA A 58 1.14 4.45 -21.31
N GLN A 59 1.58 5.60 -21.85
CA GLN A 59 2.91 5.73 -22.45
C GLN A 59 4.03 5.49 -21.43
N CYS A 60 3.85 6.01 -20.20
CA CYS A 60 4.78 5.78 -19.11
C CYS A 60 4.86 4.29 -18.76
N THR A 61 3.71 3.62 -18.67
CA THR A 61 3.63 2.18 -18.40
C THR A 61 4.31 1.37 -19.49
N ALA A 62 4.05 1.66 -20.76
CA ALA A 62 4.68 0.99 -21.88
C ALA A 62 6.22 1.09 -21.84
N LYS A 63 6.75 2.21 -21.36
CA LYS A 63 8.18 2.46 -21.32
C LYS A 63 8.85 2.01 -20.02
N ARG A 64 8.15 2.07 -18.88
CA ARG A 64 8.73 1.94 -17.54
C ARG A 64 8.01 0.97 -16.60
N MET A 65 6.90 0.36 -17.04
CA MET A 65 6.05 -0.53 -16.23
C MET A 65 5.47 0.15 -14.97
N VAL A 66 5.31 1.46 -15.01
CA VAL A 66 4.66 2.31 -13.99
C VAL A 66 3.88 3.41 -14.68
N PRO A 67 2.79 3.93 -14.09
CA PRO A 67 2.22 3.67 -12.76
C PRO A 67 1.47 2.34 -12.65
N ASP A 68 1.14 1.96 -11.40
CA ASP A 68 0.10 0.98 -11.12
C ASP A 68 -1.27 1.65 -11.18
N TYR A 69 -2.31 0.96 -11.62
CA TYR A 69 -3.65 1.52 -11.82
C TYR A 69 -4.64 1.04 -10.76
N ILE A 70 -5.52 1.94 -10.32
CA ILE A 70 -6.62 1.65 -9.42
C ILE A 70 -7.91 2.20 -10.02
N SER A 71 -8.98 1.40 -10.02
CA SER A 71 -10.31 1.85 -10.40
C SER A 71 -11.02 2.52 -9.21
N ALA A 72 -11.32 3.80 -9.33
CA ALA A 72 -12.12 4.51 -8.34
C ALA A 72 -13.52 3.91 -8.19
N LYS A 73 -14.14 3.45 -9.29
CA LYS A 73 -15.45 2.78 -9.27
C LYS A 73 -15.42 1.54 -8.39
N VAL A 74 -14.47 0.62 -8.62
CA VAL A 74 -14.34 -0.61 -7.84
C VAL A 74 -14.00 -0.31 -6.38
N MET A 75 -13.17 0.70 -6.14
CA MET A 75 -12.88 1.12 -4.77
C MET A 75 -14.12 1.61 -4.04
N LYS A 76 -14.92 2.47 -4.68
CA LYS A 76 -16.18 2.98 -4.09
C LYS A 76 -17.12 1.83 -3.73
N GLU A 77 -17.23 0.82 -4.61
CA GLU A 77 -18.06 -0.38 -4.37
C GLU A 77 -17.55 -1.20 -3.16
N LEU A 78 -16.24 -1.44 -3.07
CA LEU A 78 -15.64 -2.32 -2.06
C LEU A 78 -15.25 -1.61 -0.76
N LYS A 79 -15.11 -0.28 -0.76
CA LYS A 79 -14.53 0.51 0.34
C LYS A 79 -15.48 1.60 0.84
N ARG A 80 -16.76 1.25 1.02
CA ARG A 80 -17.78 2.11 1.65
C ARG A 80 -17.93 3.48 0.95
N GLY A 81 -17.89 3.50 -0.37
CA GLY A 81 -18.02 4.70 -1.17
C GLY A 81 -16.79 5.61 -1.22
N GLN A 82 -15.66 5.19 -0.67
CA GLN A 82 -14.46 6.00 -0.55
C GLN A 82 -13.34 5.57 -1.50
N VAL A 83 -12.53 6.55 -1.92
CA VAL A 83 -11.29 6.31 -2.66
C VAL A 83 -10.14 6.83 -1.82
N TYR A 84 -9.17 5.96 -1.52
CA TYR A 84 -7.99 6.31 -0.73
C TYR A 84 -6.76 5.52 -1.20
N PRO A 85 -5.54 6.00 -0.95
CA PRO A 85 -4.33 5.32 -1.42
C PRO A 85 -4.18 3.93 -0.82
N CYS A 86 -3.76 2.98 -1.63
CA CYS A 86 -3.28 1.68 -1.18
C CYS A 86 -1.79 1.76 -0.74
N MET A 87 -1.28 0.67 -0.19
CA MET A 87 0.16 0.48 -0.01
C MET A 87 0.85 0.29 -1.38
N GLY A 88 2.17 0.44 -1.43
CA GLY A 88 2.96 0.23 -2.64
C GLY A 88 2.81 -1.16 -3.28
N CYS A 89 2.39 -2.17 -2.51
CA CYS A 89 2.03 -3.52 -2.98
C CYS A 89 0.58 -3.63 -3.45
N ARG A 90 -0.18 -2.53 -3.50
CA ARG A 90 -1.60 -2.41 -3.84
C ARG A 90 -2.57 -3.04 -2.82
N SER A 91 -2.09 -3.45 -1.67
CA SER A 91 -2.94 -3.85 -0.56
C SER A 91 -3.60 -2.62 0.08
N PHE A 92 -4.83 -2.80 0.57
CA PHE A 92 -5.58 -1.77 1.28
C PHE A 92 -5.66 -2.12 2.75
N LEU A 93 -5.31 -1.15 3.61
CA LEU A 93 -5.50 -1.31 5.04
C LEU A 93 -6.99 -1.30 5.38
N THR A 94 -7.39 -2.17 6.30
CA THR A 94 -8.77 -2.25 6.78
C THR A 94 -9.22 -0.92 7.37
N VAL A 95 -10.46 -0.53 7.10
CA VAL A 95 -11.10 0.67 7.68
C VAL A 95 -12.02 0.23 8.81
N GLU A 96 -11.68 0.64 10.02
CA GLU A 96 -12.43 0.27 11.22
C GLU A 96 -13.49 1.32 11.58
N ASP A 97 -14.63 0.83 12.08
CA ASP A 97 -15.72 1.70 12.54
C ASP A 97 -15.39 2.43 13.84
N SER A 98 -14.46 1.88 14.64
CA SER A 98 -13.96 2.49 15.86
C SER A 98 -13.12 3.75 15.62
N GLN A 99 -12.54 3.88 14.42
CA GLN A 99 -11.65 4.98 14.05
C GLN A 99 -12.36 5.98 13.16
N LYS A 100 -12.90 7.03 13.76
CA LYS A 100 -13.62 8.09 13.06
C LYS A 100 -12.96 9.46 13.25
N ASN A 101 -13.12 10.31 12.26
CA ASN A 101 -12.82 11.72 12.36
C ASN A 101 -13.83 12.43 13.29
N LYS A 102 -13.55 13.67 13.66
CA LYS A 102 -14.44 14.47 14.52
C LYS A 102 -15.84 14.68 13.91
N ASP A 103 -15.95 14.66 12.60
CA ASP A 103 -17.20 14.79 11.84
C ASP A 103 -17.98 13.47 11.68
N GLY A 104 -17.49 12.38 12.28
CA GLY A 104 -18.10 11.06 12.19
C GLY A 104 -17.73 10.25 10.92
N SER A 105 -16.99 10.82 9.97
CA SER A 105 -16.52 10.11 8.79
C SER A 105 -15.42 9.07 9.14
N HIS A 106 -15.26 8.05 8.32
CA HIS A 106 -14.22 7.04 8.52
C HIS A 106 -12.83 7.64 8.31
N LYS A 107 -11.87 7.16 9.09
CA LYS A 107 -10.48 7.58 9.00
C LYS A 107 -9.71 6.70 8.01
N PHE A 108 -9.36 7.23 6.84
CA PHE A 108 -8.64 6.52 5.78
C PHE A 108 -7.14 6.79 5.76
N TYR A 109 -6.62 7.64 6.61
CA TYR A 109 -5.22 8.05 6.66
C TYR A 109 -4.60 7.76 8.03
N GLY A 110 -3.28 7.84 8.10
CA GLY A 110 -2.56 7.68 9.34
C GLY A 110 -2.56 6.25 9.87
N ARG A 111 -2.62 5.27 8.97
CA ARG A 111 -2.59 3.84 9.27
C ARG A 111 -1.38 3.20 8.62
N PHE A 112 -0.91 2.10 9.16
CA PHE A 112 0.29 1.42 8.69
C PHE A 112 0.19 -0.11 8.78
N ASN A 113 1.11 -0.80 8.13
CA ASN A 113 1.27 -2.24 8.23
C ASN A 113 2.46 -2.56 9.14
N GLN A 114 2.24 -3.37 10.16
CA GLN A 114 3.28 -3.80 11.11
C GLN A 114 4.31 -4.72 10.45
N GLY A 115 3.94 -5.40 9.38
CA GLY A 115 4.81 -6.28 8.63
C GLY A 115 4.07 -7.32 7.83
N VAL A 116 4.82 -7.97 6.94
CA VAL A 116 4.34 -9.03 6.05
C VAL A 116 5.13 -10.29 6.32
N VAL A 117 4.46 -11.42 6.34
CA VAL A 117 5.06 -12.76 6.22
C VAL A 117 4.52 -13.40 4.95
N THR A 118 5.40 -13.90 4.11
CA THR A 118 5.03 -14.47 2.81
C THR A 118 5.09 -15.99 2.86
N ILE A 119 4.04 -16.65 2.39
CA ILE A 119 4.02 -18.09 2.17
C ILE A 119 4.48 -18.40 0.75
N ASN A 120 5.37 -19.38 0.60
CA ASN A 120 5.81 -19.85 -0.71
C ASN A 120 4.91 -20.99 -1.18
N LEU A 121 3.89 -20.65 -1.98
CA LEU A 121 2.96 -21.66 -2.52
C LEU A 121 3.63 -22.66 -3.48
N VAL A 122 4.71 -22.27 -4.12
CA VAL A 122 5.49 -23.19 -4.97
C VAL A 122 6.15 -24.27 -4.11
N ASP A 123 6.72 -23.89 -2.97
CA ASP A 123 7.30 -24.85 -2.02
C ASP A 123 6.21 -25.80 -1.46
N VAL A 124 5.03 -25.27 -1.13
CA VAL A 124 3.88 -26.10 -0.71
C VAL A 124 3.52 -27.12 -1.78
N ALA A 125 3.37 -26.68 -3.03
CA ALA A 125 2.99 -27.55 -4.14
C ALA A 125 4.07 -28.62 -4.44
N CYS A 126 5.34 -28.25 -4.43
CA CYS A 126 6.45 -29.17 -4.63
C CYS A 126 6.54 -30.20 -3.50
N THR A 127 6.33 -29.78 -2.25
CA THR A 127 6.33 -30.67 -1.08
C THR A 127 5.18 -31.68 -1.15
N ALA A 128 4.02 -31.26 -1.65
CA ALA A 128 2.85 -32.13 -1.83
C ALA A 128 3.01 -33.19 -2.92
N GLY A 129 3.96 -33.01 -3.85
CA GLY A 129 4.27 -34.02 -4.87
C GLY A 129 3.12 -34.40 -5.80
N GLY A 130 2.12 -33.52 -5.96
CA GLY A 130 0.93 -33.75 -6.78
C GLY A 130 -0.27 -34.34 -6.02
N ASP A 131 -0.13 -34.64 -4.72
CA ASP A 131 -1.22 -35.08 -3.86
C ASP A 131 -1.95 -33.87 -3.27
N MET A 132 -3.27 -33.75 -3.53
CA MET A 132 -4.07 -32.61 -3.07
C MET A 132 -4.35 -32.64 -1.57
N ASP A 133 -4.49 -33.80 -0.95
CA ASP A 133 -4.69 -33.89 0.50
C ASP A 133 -3.41 -33.48 1.23
N GLN A 134 -2.27 -33.93 0.74
CA GLN A 134 -0.97 -33.49 1.22
C GLN A 134 -0.75 -31.98 1.00
N PHE A 135 -1.21 -31.44 -0.13
CA PHE A 135 -1.13 -30.00 -0.39
C PHE A 135 -1.86 -29.18 0.70
N TRP A 136 -3.07 -29.54 1.00
CA TRP A 136 -3.86 -28.84 2.03
C TRP A 136 -3.25 -28.96 3.42
N GLN A 137 -2.74 -30.13 3.77
CA GLN A 137 -2.06 -30.35 5.04
C GLN A 137 -0.83 -29.45 5.16
N VAL A 138 0.06 -29.47 4.16
CA VAL A 138 1.28 -28.62 4.15
C VAL A 138 0.93 -27.13 4.17
N LEU A 139 -0.12 -26.72 3.44
CA LEU A 139 -0.58 -25.34 3.43
C LEU A 139 -1.03 -24.90 4.83
N GLU A 140 -1.83 -25.69 5.53
CA GLU A 140 -2.28 -25.38 6.89
C GLU A 140 -1.11 -25.27 7.88
N GLU A 141 -0.15 -26.19 7.81
CA GLU A 141 1.08 -26.13 8.63
C GLU A 141 1.87 -24.83 8.38
N ARG A 142 2.02 -24.42 7.11
CA ARG A 142 2.72 -23.17 6.75
C ARG A 142 1.93 -21.94 7.19
N LEU A 143 0.61 -21.95 7.09
CA LEU A 143 -0.24 -20.83 7.56
C LEU A 143 -0.12 -20.66 9.07
N GLU A 144 -0.12 -21.76 9.85
CA GLU A 144 0.10 -21.67 11.29
C GLU A 144 1.48 -21.07 11.63
N LEU A 145 2.53 -21.47 10.92
CA LEU A 145 3.86 -20.85 11.06
C LEU A 145 3.86 -19.37 10.72
N CYS A 146 3.16 -18.96 9.67
CA CYS A 146 3.02 -17.55 9.30
C CYS A 146 2.30 -16.74 10.40
N HIS A 147 1.22 -17.27 10.97
CA HIS A 147 0.52 -16.64 12.09
C HIS A 147 1.42 -16.46 13.32
N ARG A 148 2.18 -17.50 13.68
CA ARG A 148 3.13 -17.44 14.79
C ARG A 148 4.23 -16.40 14.54
N ALA A 149 4.74 -16.33 13.33
CA ALA A 149 5.74 -15.32 12.94
C ALA A 149 5.19 -13.90 13.01
N LEU A 150 3.96 -13.68 12.51
CA LEU A 150 3.28 -12.38 12.59
C LEU A 150 3.02 -11.98 14.05
N ARG A 151 2.58 -12.90 14.90
CA ARG A 151 2.41 -12.66 16.34
C ARG A 151 3.73 -12.30 17.02
N CYS A 152 4.80 -13.02 16.73
CA CYS A 152 6.13 -12.72 17.26
C CYS A 152 6.59 -11.31 16.87
N ARG A 153 6.34 -10.88 15.62
CA ARG A 153 6.65 -9.51 15.17
C ARG A 153 5.81 -8.47 15.92
N HIS A 154 4.52 -8.71 16.09
CA HIS A 154 3.63 -7.83 16.84
C HIS A 154 4.10 -7.68 18.30
N GLU A 155 4.39 -8.78 18.98
CA GLU A 155 4.87 -8.79 20.36
C GLU A 155 6.21 -8.04 20.54
N ARG A 156 7.07 -8.08 19.51
CA ARG A 156 8.33 -7.32 19.51
C ARG A 156 8.16 -5.81 19.37
N LEU A 157 7.04 -5.35 18.83
CA LEU A 157 6.73 -3.93 18.74
C LEU A 157 6.13 -3.37 20.03
N LEU A 158 5.50 -4.22 20.85
CA LEU A 158 4.93 -3.80 22.14
C LEU A 158 6.00 -3.21 23.05
N GLY A 159 5.64 -2.12 23.70
CA GLY A 159 6.53 -1.40 24.59
C GLY A 159 7.56 -0.49 23.92
N THR A 160 7.59 -0.46 22.57
CA THR A 160 8.52 0.42 21.83
C THR A 160 8.18 1.89 22.08
N PRO A 161 9.15 2.71 22.49
CA PRO A 161 8.93 4.13 22.69
C PRO A 161 8.88 4.89 21.36
N SER A 162 8.11 5.96 21.31
CA SER A 162 7.96 6.83 20.13
C SER A 162 9.28 7.46 19.65
N ASP A 163 10.26 7.54 20.54
CA ASP A 163 11.60 8.08 20.24
C ASP A 163 12.41 7.22 19.26
N VAL A 164 12.03 5.95 19.06
CA VAL A 164 12.71 5.06 18.10
C VAL A 164 12.57 5.56 16.66
N ALA A 165 11.42 6.16 16.34
CA ALA A 165 11.17 6.77 15.04
C ALA A 165 10.30 8.03 15.17
N PRO A 166 10.85 9.15 15.66
CA PRO A 166 10.07 10.36 15.95
C PRO A 166 9.33 10.91 14.74
N ILE A 167 9.91 10.80 13.55
CA ILE A 167 9.27 11.26 12.31
C ILE A 167 7.98 10.50 11.99
N LEU A 168 7.88 9.24 12.43
CA LEU A 168 6.68 8.41 12.24
C LEU A 168 5.68 8.61 13.38
N TRP A 169 6.15 8.56 14.62
CA TRP A 169 5.30 8.42 15.79
C TRP A 169 4.95 9.74 16.47
N GLN A 170 5.86 10.70 16.47
CA GLN A 170 5.67 12.00 17.14
C GLN A 170 5.23 13.09 16.15
N ASN A 171 5.83 13.13 14.96
CA ASN A 171 5.67 14.22 14.00
C ASN A 171 4.97 13.80 12.70
N GLY A 172 4.63 12.54 12.56
CA GLY A 172 3.95 12.00 11.38
C GLY A 172 2.45 12.24 11.34
N ALA A 173 1.81 11.79 10.29
CA ALA A 173 0.36 11.87 10.09
C ALA A 173 -0.42 10.80 10.87
N LEU A 174 0.25 9.78 11.40
CA LEU A 174 -0.38 8.61 12.01
C LEU A 174 -1.09 8.93 13.33
N ALA A 175 -0.31 9.14 14.33
CA ALA A 175 -0.79 9.59 15.62
C ALA A 175 0.37 10.33 16.26
N ARG A 176 0.11 11.51 16.69
CA ARG A 176 1.13 12.34 17.34
C ARG A 176 1.26 11.89 18.77
N LEU A 177 2.17 10.95 18.99
CA LEU A 177 2.54 10.50 20.34
C LEU A 177 3.46 11.51 21.01
N GLU A 178 3.37 11.60 22.31
CA GLU A 178 4.32 12.35 23.11
C GLU A 178 5.71 11.65 23.12
N LYS A 179 6.75 12.41 23.41
CA LYS A 179 8.10 11.88 23.54
C LYS A 179 8.15 10.80 24.63
N GLY A 180 8.68 9.62 24.31
CA GLY A 180 8.77 8.48 25.22
C GLY A 180 7.46 7.69 25.40
N GLU A 181 6.33 8.16 24.84
CA GLU A 181 5.07 7.42 24.84
C GLU A 181 5.23 6.12 24.05
N LYS A 182 4.65 5.01 24.55
CA LYS A 182 4.67 3.72 23.87
C LYS A 182 3.75 3.70 22.68
N ILE A 183 4.16 3.03 21.59
CA ILE A 183 3.36 2.93 20.37
C ILE A 183 2.21 1.91 20.45
N ASP A 184 2.04 1.25 21.57
CA ASP A 184 1.17 0.08 21.75
C ASP A 184 -0.26 0.33 21.26
N ARG A 185 -0.86 1.49 21.57
CA ARG A 185 -2.21 1.83 21.10
C ARG A 185 -2.34 1.92 19.57
N LEU A 186 -1.23 2.16 18.86
CA LEU A 186 -1.21 2.22 17.40
C LEU A 186 -1.11 0.84 16.76
N LEU A 187 -0.82 -0.20 17.54
CA LEU A 187 -0.75 -1.59 17.06
C LEU A 187 -2.13 -2.25 17.02
N TYR A 188 -3.15 -1.59 17.55
CA TYR A 188 -4.53 -2.07 17.65
C TYR A 188 -5.53 -1.04 17.05
N ASP A 189 -6.80 -1.31 17.20
CA ASP A 189 -7.94 -0.40 16.98
C ASP A 189 -7.97 0.27 15.60
N GLY A 190 -7.62 -0.46 14.53
CA GLY A 190 -7.69 0.01 13.15
C GLY A 190 -6.58 0.99 12.75
N TYR A 191 -5.60 1.29 13.61
CA TYR A 191 -4.42 2.06 13.23
C TYR A 191 -3.43 1.24 12.41
N SER A 192 -3.34 -0.06 12.67
CA SER A 192 -2.40 -0.93 11.98
C SER A 192 -3.00 -2.28 11.61
N THR A 193 -2.31 -3.00 10.75
CA THR A 193 -2.63 -4.36 10.36
C THR A 193 -1.36 -5.18 10.22
N ILE A 194 -1.52 -6.48 10.18
CA ILE A 194 -0.50 -7.44 9.76
C ILE A 194 -0.95 -8.06 8.44
N SER A 195 -0.01 -8.45 7.60
CA SER A 195 -0.32 -8.96 6.28
C SER A 195 0.32 -10.31 6.02
N LEU A 196 -0.44 -11.19 5.38
CA LEU A 196 0.05 -12.41 4.79
C LEU A 196 0.21 -12.19 3.28
N GLY A 197 1.42 -12.43 2.76
CA GLY A 197 1.70 -12.46 1.33
C GLY A 197 1.71 -13.90 0.80
N TYR A 198 1.53 -14.05 -0.51
CA TYR A 198 1.61 -15.34 -1.21
C TYR A 198 2.25 -15.17 -2.59
#